data_73e24834065cb923d97fcb7a788bbd05
#
_entry.id   73e24834065cb923d97fcb7a788bbd05
#
_cell.length_a   1.000
_cell.length_b   1.000
_cell.length_c   1.000
_cell.angle_alpha   90.00
_cell.angle_beta   90.00
_cell.angle_gamma   90.00
#
_symmetry.space_group_name_H-M   'P 1'
#
loop_
_entity.id
_entity.type
_entity.pdbx_description
1 polymer ?
#
loop_
_entity_poly.entity_id
_entity_poly.type
_entity_poly.pdbx_seq_one_letter_code
_entity_poly.pdbx_strand_id
1 'polypeptide(L)'
;MAQTPLLQLENLKVDFLLRSGKVTAINELDLQLERGKTLGLVGESGCGKSLTALAIMGLISSPGRITSGEIRFDGEDLLKLSERKRRELRGNQISMIFQDPSSALNPVLTIGKQISEPLRRHKGFSLSRARERGLSLLSEVGLPDPERQWSRYPHELSGG
;
A
#
# COMPACT_ATOMS: atom_id res chain seq x y z
N MET A 1 -17.27 9.79 -24.50
CA MET A 1 -17.68 9.22 -23.18
C MET A 1 -16.58 9.53 -22.20
N ALA A 2 -16.87 10.19 -21.09
CA ALA A 2 -15.87 10.43 -20.04
C ALA A 2 -15.39 9.06 -19.50
N GLN A 3 -14.08 8.83 -19.49
CA GLN A 3 -13.52 7.60 -18.93
C GLN A 3 -13.67 7.65 -17.41
N THR A 4 -14.14 6.57 -16.82
CA THR A 4 -14.19 6.44 -15.37
C THR A 4 -12.78 6.52 -14.80
N PRO A 5 -12.53 7.38 -13.78
CA PRO A 5 -11.21 7.47 -13.14
C PRO A 5 -10.80 6.12 -12.57
N LEU A 6 -9.49 5.85 -12.55
CA LEU A 6 -8.95 4.66 -11.89
C LEU A 6 -9.13 4.72 -10.37
N LEU A 7 -8.87 5.89 -9.79
CA LEU A 7 -9.05 6.17 -8.37
C LEU A 7 -9.81 7.48 -8.21
N GLN A 8 -10.78 7.50 -7.33
CA GLN A 8 -11.57 8.68 -7.02
C GLN A 8 -11.85 8.73 -5.52
N LEU A 9 -11.57 9.87 -4.92
CA LEU A 9 -11.93 10.20 -3.56
C LEU A 9 -12.98 11.31 -3.64
N GLU A 10 -14.07 11.17 -2.90
CA GLU A 10 -15.13 12.17 -2.83
C GLU A 10 -15.43 12.52 -1.37
N ASN A 11 -15.31 13.81 -1.02
CA ASN A 11 -15.59 14.36 0.30
C ASN A 11 -14.95 13.53 1.44
N LEU A 12 -13.75 12.98 1.21
CA LEU A 12 -13.08 12.11 2.17
C LEU A 12 -12.74 12.86 3.45
N LYS A 13 -13.21 12.32 4.58
CA LYS A 13 -12.92 12.84 5.90
C LYS A 13 -12.34 11.78 6.81
N VAL A 14 -11.25 12.14 7.50
CA VAL A 14 -10.58 11.27 8.48
C VAL A 14 -10.44 12.02 9.79
N ASP A 15 -11.00 11.43 10.83
CA ASP A 15 -10.96 11.96 12.19
C ASP A 15 -10.19 11.02 13.12
N PHE A 16 -9.45 11.61 14.07
CA PHE A 16 -8.83 10.91 15.20
C PHE A 16 -9.60 11.25 16.48
N LEU A 17 -10.04 10.21 17.18
CA LEU A 17 -10.75 10.34 18.46
C LEU A 17 -9.75 10.16 19.60
N LEU A 18 -9.18 11.26 20.02
CA LEU A 18 -8.22 11.31 21.13
C LEU A 18 -8.96 11.53 22.47
N ARG A 19 -8.28 11.25 23.59
CA ARG A 19 -8.83 11.57 24.93
C ARG A 19 -9.08 13.07 25.12
N SER A 20 -8.30 13.90 24.43
CA SER A 20 -8.41 15.38 24.41
C SER A 20 -9.51 15.91 23.51
N GLY A 21 -10.18 15.06 22.73
CA GLY A 21 -11.21 15.46 21.78
C GLY A 21 -10.98 14.91 20.39
N LYS A 22 -11.80 15.37 19.45
CA LYS A 22 -11.75 14.97 18.06
C LYS A 22 -10.80 15.89 17.27
N VAL A 23 -9.89 15.30 16.51
CA VAL A 23 -9.00 16.01 15.56
C VAL A 23 -9.31 15.54 14.15
N THR A 24 -9.70 16.46 13.27
CA THR A 24 -9.90 16.18 11.84
C THR A 24 -8.56 16.31 11.11
N ALA A 25 -8.06 15.22 10.56
CA ALA A 25 -6.78 15.17 9.87
C ALA A 25 -6.91 15.26 8.34
N ILE A 26 -8.03 14.80 7.79
CA ILE A 26 -8.42 15.04 6.40
C ILE A 26 -9.85 15.58 6.43
N ASN A 27 -10.08 16.71 5.76
CA ASN A 27 -11.38 17.35 5.73
C ASN A 27 -11.83 17.57 4.28
N GLU A 28 -12.88 16.85 3.85
CA GLU A 28 -13.55 16.99 2.55
C GLU A 28 -12.58 16.97 1.36
N LEU A 29 -11.67 15.99 1.34
CA LEU A 29 -10.70 15.83 0.26
C LEU A 29 -11.35 15.17 -0.95
N ASP A 30 -11.27 15.88 -2.08
CA ASP A 30 -11.59 15.34 -3.41
C ASP A 30 -10.32 15.12 -4.21
N LEU A 31 -10.22 13.99 -4.92
CA LEU A 31 -9.07 13.63 -5.72
C LEU A 31 -9.48 12.66 -6.81
N GLN A 32 -8.92 12.83 -8.01
CA GLN A 32 -9.12 11.88 -9.11
C GLN A 32 -7.79 11.53 -9.76
N LEU A 33 -7.63 10.25 -10.11
CA LEU A 33 -6.50 9.73 -10.87
C LEU A 33 -7.02 8.92 -12.07
N GLU A 34 -6.66 9.35 -13.25
CA GLU A 34 -6.96 8.64 -14.49
C GLU A 34 -6.00 7.47 -14.73
N ARG A 35 -6.45 6.48 -15.50
CA ARG A 35 -5.58 5.36 -15.90
C ARG A 35 -4.36 5.85 -16.68
N GLY A 36 -3.20 5.29 -16.36
CA GLY A 36 -1.94 5.61 -17.03
C GLY A 36 -1.40 7.01 -16.72
N LYS A 37 -2.01 7.75 -15.81
CA LYS A 37 -1.54 9.06 -15.36
C LYS A 37 -0.82 8.95 -14.01
N THR A 38 0.00 9.95 -13.74
CA THR A 38 0.65 10.16 -12.44
C THR A 38 0.06 11.41 -11.80
N LEU A 39 -0.28 11.32 -10.52
CA LEU A 39 -0.77 12.44 -9.73
C LEU A 39 0.23 12.75 -8.61
N GLY A 40 0.72 14.00 -8.58
CA GLY A 40 1.57 14.50 -7.50
C GLY A 40 0.72 15.14 -6.41
N LEU A 41 0.82 14.63 -5.17
CA LEU A 41 0.19 15.23 -4.00
C LEU A 41 1.24 16.01 -3.21
N VAL A 42 1.16 17.33 -3.25
CA VAL A 42 2.13 18.27 -2.66
C VAL A 42 1.51 18.99 -1.46
N GLY A 43 2.32 19.33 -0.48
CA GLY A 43 1.92 20.07 0.72
C GLY A 43 2.94 19.94 1.84
N GLU A 44 2.76 20.71 2.89
CA GLU A 44 3.63 20.74 4.07
C GLU A 44 3.61 19.41 4.85
N SER A 45 4.60 19.23 5.73
CA SER A 45 4.61 18.07 6.64
C SER A 45 3.36 18.12 7.54
N GLY A 46 2.72 16.96 7.71
CA GLY A 46 1.49 16.86 8.54
C GLY A 46 0.18 17.21 7.84
N CYS A 47 0.17 17.70 6.60
CA CYS A 47 -1.07 18.06 5.89
C CYS A 47 -1.92 16.87 5.39
N GLY A 48 -1.62 15.64 5.78
CA GLY A 48 -2.46 14.47 5.49
C GLY A 48 -2.07 13.63 4.28
N LYS A 49 -0.99 13.94 3.51
CA LYS A 49 -0.59 13.19 2.30
C LYS A 49 -0.44 11.68 2.55
N SER A 50 0.38 11.31 3.52
CA SER A 50 0.59 9.89 3.87
C SER A 50 -0.68 9.24 4.43
N LEU A 51 -1.48 10.02 5.17
CA LEU A 51 -2.74 9.54 5.71
C LEU A 51 -3.77 9.27 4.60
N THR A 52 -3.77 10.07 3.53
CA THR A 52 -4.59 9.83 2.34
C THR A 52 -4.22 8.51 1.68
N ALA A 53 -2.93 8.22 1.52
CA ALA A 53 -2.47 6.93 0.99
C ALA A 53 -2.89 5.75 1.90
N LEU A 54 -2.77 5.91 3.22
CA LEU A 54 -3.25 4.91 4.19
C LEU A 54 -4.77 4.72 4.14
N ALA A 55 -5.53 5.80 3.90
CA ALA A 55 -6.99 5.73 3.72
C ALA A 55 -7.36 4.89 2.49
N ILE A 56 -6.70 5.12 1.36
CA ILE A 56 -6.88 4.36 0.12
C ILE A 56 -6.56 2.88 0.36
N MET A 57 -5.48 2.59 1.07
CA MET A 57 -5.09 1.22 1.42
C MET A 57 -6.00 0.58 2.48
N GLY A 58 -6.88 1.34 3.14
CA GLY A 58 -7.69 0.87 4.27
C GLY A 58 -6.83 0.45 5.47
N LEU A 59 -5.74 1.20 5.72
CA LEU A 59 -4.74 0.95 6.78
C LEU A 59 -4.73 2.03 7.87
N ILE A 60 -5.78 2.84 7.96
CA ILE A 60 -5.91 3.80 9.07
C ILE A 60 -6.13 3.00 10.36
N SER A 61 -5.20 3.18 11.31
CA SER A 61 -5.24 2.52 12.61
C SER A 61 -6.01 3.34 13.63
N SER A 62 -6.66 2.66 14.60
CA SER A 62 -7.22 3.32 15.78
C SER A 62 -6.17 4.21 16.48
N PRO A 63 -6.55 5.41 16.95
CA PRO A 63 -7.87 5.99 17.08
C PRO A 63 -8.40 6.73 15.83
N GLY A 64 -7.71 6.62 14.69
CA GLY A 64 -8.14 7.20 13.41
C GLY A 64 -9.25 6.39 12.75
N ARG A 65 -10.15 7.08 12.04
CA ARG A 65 -11.19 6.45 11.23
C ARG A 65 -11.68 7.36 10.12
N ILE A 66 -12.10 6.78 9.02
CA ILE A 66 -12.83 7.49 7.97
C ILE A 66 -14.25 7.71 8.49
N THR A 67 -14.69 8.97 8.54
CA THR A 67 -15.99 9.36 9.10
C THR A 67 -16.99 9.77 8.04
N SER A 68 -16.55 10.16 6.85
CA SER A 68 -17.41 10.41 5.69
C SER A 68 -16.62 10.33 4.39
N GLY A 69 -17.34 10.37 3.27
CA GLY A 69 -16.80 10.32 1.92
C GLY A 69 -16.75 8.91 1.35
N GLU A 70 -16.27 8.82 0.12
CA GLU A 70 -16.12 7.58 -0.63
C GLU A 70 -14.69 7.45 -1.18
N ILE A 71 -14.22 6.24 -1.33
CA ILE A 71 -12.97 5.90 -2.04
C ILE A 71 -13.31 4.85 -3.08
N ARG A 72 -13.32 5.24 -4.35
CA ARG A 72 -13.60 4.34 -5.48
C ARG A 72 -12.31 3.96 -6.20
N PHE A 73 -12.10 2.69 -6.40
CA PHE A 73 -11.03 2.15 -7.22
C PHE A 73 -11.65 1.30 -8.33
N ASP A 74 -11.39 1.67 -9.57
CA ASP A 74 -11.98 1.04 -10.77
C ASP A 74 -13.52 0.94 -10.69
N GLY A 75 -14.15 1.99 -10.15
CA GLY A 75 -15.59 2.09 -9.96
C GLY A 75 -16.14 1.40 -8.70
N GLU A 76 -15.36 0.56 -8.00
CA GLU A 76 -15.78 -0.14 -6.78
C GLU A 76 -15.42 0.66 -5.52
N ASP A 77 -16.38 0.88 -4.62
CA ASP A 77 -16.17 1.60 -3.36
C ASP A 77 -15.41 0.73 -2.36
N LEU A 78 -14.15 1.10 -2.10
CA LEU A 78 -13.27 0.36 -1.20
C LEU A 78 -13.75 0.33 0.25
N LEU A 79 -14.53 1.34 0.68
CA LEU A 79 -15.03 1.43 2.06
C LEU A 79 -16.13 0.40 2.33
N LYS A 80 -16.87 0.00 1.30
CA LYS A 80 -17.95 -0.99 1.38
C LYS A 80 -17.46 -2.43 1.25
N LEU A 81 -16.18 -2.62 0.87
CA LEU A 81 -15.61 -3.95 0.73
C LEU A 81 -15.38 -4.63 2.07
N SER A 82 -15.60 -5.94 2.09
CA SER A 82 -15.15 -6.78 3.20
C SER A 82 -13.62 -6.78 3.29
N GLU A 83 -13.08 -7.01 4.49
CA GLU A 83 -11.63 -7.07 4.68
C GLU A 83 -10.96 -8.16 3.82
N ARG A 84 -11.66 -9.25 3.55
CA ARG A 84 -11.19 -10.29 2.63
C ARG A 84 -10.97 -9.73 1.22
N LYS A 85 -11.94 -9.01 0.67
CA LYS A 85 -11.83 -8.39 -0.67
C LYS A 85 -10.74 -7.32 -0.72
N ARG A 86 -10.67 -6.43 0.29
CA ARG A 86 -9.57 -5.45 0.40
C ARG A 86 -8.20 -6.10 0.40
N ARG A 87 -8.06 -7.23 1.09
CA ARG A 87 -6.81 -7.99 1.15
C ARG A 87 -6.43 -8.64 -0.19
N GLU A 88 -7.42 -8.97 -1.03
CA GLU A 88 -7.21 -9.46 -2.41
C GLU A 88 -6.73 -8.34 -3.35
N LEU A 89 -7.14 -7.09 -3.11
CA LEU A 89 -6.67 -5.92 -3.87
C LEU A 89 -5.24 -5.51 -3.49
N ARG A 90 -4.93 -5.52 -2.18
CA ARG A 90 -3.61 -5.12 -1.67
C ARG A 90 -2.52 -6.07 -2.18
N GLY A 91 -1.45 -5.49 -2.75
CA GLY A 91 -0.33 -6.24 -3.31
C GLY A 91 -0.59 -6.88 -4.68
N ASN A 92 -1.81 -6.78 -5.19
CA ASN A 92 -2.19 -7.28 -6.52
C ASN A 92 -2.56 -6.15 -7.50
N GLN A 93 -3.46 -5.28 -7.10
CA GLN A 93 -3.95 -4.16 -7.92
C GLN A 93 -3.56 -2.80 -7.33
N ILE A 94 -3.46 -2.70 -6.03
CA ILE A 94 -3.04 -1.50 -5.30
C ILE A 94 -1.88 -1.88 -4.40
N SER A 95 -0.77 -1.12 -4.48
CA SER A 95 0.38 -1.29 -3.59
C SER A 95 0.86 0.06 -3.09
N MET A 96 1.62 0.06 -2.01
CA MET A 96 2.17 1.25 -1.38
C MET A 96 3.63 1.03 -1.05
N ILE A 97 4.46 2.02 -1.36
CA ILE A 97 5.85 2.10 -0.88
C ILE A 97 5.85 3.07 0.31
N PHE A 98 6.27 2.57 1.47
CA PHE A 98 6.35 3.36 2.69
C PHE A 98 7.59 4.26 2.70
N GLN A 99 7.51 5.38 3.39
CA GLN A 99 8.62 6.33 3.50
C GLN A 99 9.83 5.74 4.22
N ASP A 100 9.61 4.84 5.18
CA ASP A 100 10.64 4.05 5.83
C ASP A 100 10.51 2.58 5.37
N PRO A 101 11.37 2.14 4.42
CA PRO A 101 11.33 0.77 3.92
C PRO A 101 11.60 -0.29 4.99
N SER A 102 12.37 0.05 6.02
CA SER A 102 12.73 -0.90 7.09
C SER A 102 11.52 -1.29 7.93
N SER A 103 10.60 -0.36 8.14
CA SER A 103 9.35 -0.62 8.87
C SER A 103 8.32 -1.44 8.08
N ALA A 104 8.48 -1.52 6.75
CA ALA A 104 7.58 -2.26 5.87
C ALA A 104 7.87 -3.77 5.83
N LEU A 105 9.09 -4.16 6.20
CA LEU A 105 9.53 -5.55 6.19
C LEU A 105 9.36 -6.20 7.58
N ASN A 106 8.90 -7.44 7.59
CA ASN A 106 8.83 -8.22 8.81
C ASN A 106 10.23 -8.72 9.20
N PRO A 107 10.82 -8.26 10.34
CA PRO A 107 12.21 -8.57 10.69
C PRO A 107 12.46 -10.05 11.01
N VAL A 108 11.43 -10.84 11.30
CA VAL A 108 11.57 -12.27 11.63
C VAL A 108 11.31 -13.21 10.45
N LEU A 109 11.11 -12.64 9.25
CA LEU A 109 10.97 -13.39 8.00
C LEU A 109 12.10 -13.05 7.05
N THR A 110 12.59 -14.07 6.32
CA THR A 110 13.60 -13.85 5.28
C THR A 110 13.03 -13.04 4.12
N ILE A 111 13.90 -12.36 3.38
CA ILE A 111 13.54 -11.61 2.17
C ILE A 111 12.81 -12.50 1.17
N GLY A 112 13.34 -13.69 0.93
CA GLY A 112 12.73 -14.64 0.00
C GLY A 112 11.33 -15.07 0.40
N LYS A 113 11.07 -15.26 1.70
CA LYS A 113 9.73 -15.60 2.19
C LYS A 113 8.75 -14.45 1.94
N GLN A 114 9.18 -13.22 2.19
CA GLN A 114 8.34 -12.03 2.01
C GLN A 114 8.06 -11.73 0.53
N ILE A 115 9.03 -11.93 -0.37
CA ILE A 115 8.84 -11.77 -1.82
C ILE A 115 7.95 -12.89 -2.39
N SER A 116 8.11 -14.13 -1.92
CA SER A 116 7.34 -15.26 -2.46
C SER A 116 5.88 -15.25 -2.03
N GLU A 117 5.54 -14.68 -0.87
CA GLU A 117 4.16 -14.69 -0.36
C GLU A 117 3.15 -14.04 -1.32
N PRO A 118 3.32 -12.80 -1.81
CA PRO A 118 2.39 -12.21 -2.76
C PRO A 118 2.35 -12.93 -4.11
N LEU A 119 3.47 -13.45 -4.58
CA LEU A 119 3.51 -14.23 -5.83
C LEU A 119 2.68 -15.51 -5.73
N ARG A 120 2.78 -16.21 -4.62
CA ARG A 120 1.99 -17.42 -4.37
C ARG A 120 0.52 -17.11 -4.15
N ARG A 121 0.24 -16.08 -3.38
CA ARG A 121 -1.12 -15.71 -3.00
C ARG A 121 -1.92 -15.16 -4.17
N HIS A 122 -1.35 -14.23 -4.94
CA HIS A 122 -2.09 -13.51 -5.98
C HIS A 122 -1.89 -14.06 -7.39
N LYS A 123 -0.77 -14.74 -7.64
CA LYS A 123 -0.46 -15.32 -8.96
C LYS A 123 -0.55 -16.84 -8.98
N GLY A 124 -0.83 -17.49 -7.85
CA GLY A 124 -0.91 -18.96 -7.77
C GLY A 124 0.40 -19.68 -8.05
N PHE A 125 1.55 -19.02 -7.89
CA PHE A 125 2.84 -19.64 -8.19
C PHE A 125 3.17 -20.77 -7.20
N SER A 126 3.77 -21.84 -7.73
CA SER A 126 4.45 -22.83 -6.89
C SER A 126 5.61 -22.19 -6.13
N LEU A 127 6.11 -22.85 -5.09
CA LEU A 127 7.25 -22.36 -4.33
C LEU A 127 8.50 -22.17 -5.20
N SER A 128 8.76 -23.11 -6.11
CA SER A 128 9.89 -23.05 -7.05
C SER A 128 9.76 -21.85 -8.00
N ARG A 129 8.60 -21.67 -8.63
CA ARG A 129 8.36 -20.55 -9.55
C ARG A 129 8.40 -19.20 -8.84
N ALA A 130 7.89 -19.13 -7.60
CA ALA A 130 7.97 -17.90 -6.80
C ALA A 130 9.41 -17.54 -6.43
N ARG A 131 10.25 -18.56 -6.13
CA ARG A 131 11.69 -18.37 -5.87
C ARG A 131 12.41 -17.85 -7.12
N GLU A 132 12.23 -18.52 -8.25
CA GLU A 132 12.83 -18.12 -9.52
C GLU A 132 12.49 -16.66 -9.88
N ARG A 133 11.19 -16.30 -9.83
CA ARG A 133 10.77 -14.93 -10.11
C ARG A 133 11.30 -13.93 -9.08
N GLY A 134 11.33 -14.33 -7.82
CA GLY A 134 11.85 -13.48 -6.75
C GLY A 134 13.36 -13.20 -6.90
N LEU A 135 14.14 -14.20 -7.28
CA LEU A 135 15.57 -14.01 -7.58
C LEU A 135 15.78 -13.06 -8.78
N SER A 136 14.97 -13.23 -9.83
CA SER A 136 14.95 -12.30 -10.97
C SER A 136 14.66 -10.86 -10.53
N LEU A 137 13.65 -10.65 -9.66
CA LEU A 137 13.31 -9.32 -9.13
C LEU A 137 14.45 -8.70 -8.31
N LEU A 138 15.12 -9.49 -7.47
CA LEU A 138 16.28 -9.01 -6.71
C LEU A 138 17.42 -8.58 -7.64
N SER A 139 17.65 -9.32 -8.72
CA SER A 139 18.61 -8.95 -9.75
C SER A 139 18.19 -7.70 -10.53
N GLU A 140 16.91 -7.58 -10.91
CA GLU A 140 16.36 -6.43 -11.63
C GLU A 140 16.51 -5.11 -10.87
N VAL A 141 16.44 -5.15 -9.52
CA VAL A 141 16.66 -3.96 -8.67
C VAL A 141 18.14 -3.76 -8.32
N GLY A 142 19.05 -4.53 -8.90
CA GLY A 142 20.51 -4.35 -8.77
C GLY A 142 21.10 -4.87 -7.45
N LEU A 143 20.40 -5.69 -6.70
CA LEU A 143 20.97 -6.29 -5.49
C LEU A 143 22.02 -7.34 -5.86
N PRO A 144 23.26 -7.23 -5.34
CA PRO A 144 24.32 -8.21 -5.61
C PRO A 144 23.97 -9.55 -4.95
N ASP A 145 24.37 -10.64 -5.60
CA ASP A 145 24.20 -12.01 -5.10
C ASP A 145 22.74 -12.31 -4.64
N PRO A 146 21.76 -12.35 -5.58
CA PRO A 146 20.35 -12.56 -5.26
C PRO A 146 20.08 -13.80 -4.42
N GLU A 147 20.81 -14.88 -4.65
CA GLU A 147 20.71 -16.14 -3.89
C GLU A 147 21.02 -15.95 -2.40
N ARG A 148 22.08 -15.22 -2.12
CA ARG A 148 22.46 -14.89 -0.75
C ARG A 148 21.45 -13.94 -0.11
N GLN A 149 20.99 -12.90 -0.85
CA GLN A 149 19.99 -11.94 -0.34
C GLN A 149 18.65 -12.63 -0.05
N TRP A 150 18.27 -13.61 -0.85
CA TRP A 150 17.06 -14.39 -0.66
C TRP A 150 16.94 -15.02 0.74
N SER A 151 18.05 -15.49 1.27
CA SER A 151 18.13 -16.17 2.56
C SER A 151 18.29 -15.26 3.75
N ARG A 152 18.58 -13.97 3.52
CA ARG A 152 18.81 -12.96 4.57
C ARG A 152 17.53 -12.46 5.20
N TYR A 153 17.67 -11.92 6.38
CA TYR A 153 16.65 -11.14 7.08
C TYR A 153 16.79 -9.65 6.74
N PRO A 154 15.73 -8.84 6.91
CA PRO A 154 15.77 -7.41 6.61
C PRO A 154 16.94 -6.64 7.25
N HIS A 155 17.26 -6.92 8.50
CA HIS A 155 18.32 -6.25 9.24
C HIS A 155 19.75 -6.61 8.76
N GLU A 156 19.90 -7.61 7.92
CA GLU A 156 21.17 -8.01 7.30
C GLU A 156 21.39 -7.34 5.92
N LEU A 157 20.40 -6.58 5.42
CA LEU A 157 20.55 -5.79 4.21
C LEU A 157 21.15 -4.43 4.54
N SER A 158 22.04 -3.93 3.69
CA SER A 158 22.50 -2.54 3.77
C SER A 158 21.37 -1.61 3.34
N GLY A 159 21.19 -0.48 4.05
CA GLY A 159 20.20 0.51 3.71
C GLY A 159 20.49 1.17 2.36
N GLY A 160 19.65 0.95 1.38
CA GLY A 160 19.75 1.57 0.05
C GLY A 160 19.37 0.63 -1.05
#